data_dd0818bb36c971e681f36f60c4a0d963
#
_entry.id   dd0818bb36c971e681f36f60c4a0d963
#
_cell.length_a   1.000
_cell.length_b   1.000
_cell.length_c   1.000
_cell.angle_alpha   90.00
_cell.angle_beta   90.00
_cell.angle_gamma   90.00
#
_symmetry.space_group_name_H-M   'P 1'
#
loop_
_entity.id
_entity.type
_entity.pdbx_description
1 polymer ?
#
loop_
_entity_poly.entity_id
_entity_poly.type
_entity_poly.pdbx_seq_one_letter_code
_entity_poly.pdbx_strand_id
1 'polypeptide(L)'
;FWVERNDIRVKEARPLIFQKAYIAVERDKAGSIPGTSKEWSVEEIKDETKATDINNILIKGDNLLALNTLKKHFDKLPDSEKVKCIYIDPPYNTGKAFENYDDNIEASTWLTLMRDRISALRELLSNNGVIYIQLDEKFIFYIKVMMDDIFGKENFLNFFTIKTSDPSGFKTVNPSPYDAAEYII
;
A
#
# COMPACT_ATOMS: atom_id res chain seq x y z
N PHE A 1 18.44 12.26 -10.08
CA PHE A 1 19.51 11.80 -9.19
C PHE A 1 18.89 11.38 -7.89
N TRP A 2 19.18 10.13 -7.45
CA TRP A 2 18.64 9.57 -6.23
C TRP A 2 19.50 10.03 -5.05
N VAL A 3 18.91 10.78 -4.13
CA VAL A 3 19.58 11.21 -2.90
C VAL A 3 19.67 10.01 -1.95
N GLU A 4 20.82 9.86 -1.27
CA GLU A 4 21.05 8.86 -0.22
C GLU A 4 20.86 7.38 -0.62
N ARG A 5 21.12 7.05 -1.89
CA ARG A 5 20.92 5.69 -2.43
C ARG A 5 21.60 4.57 -1.61
N ASN A 6 22.68 4.89 -0.91
CA ASN A 6 23.47 3.94 -0.13
C ASN A 6 23.33 4.13 1.38
N ASP A 7 22.35 4.90 1.85
CA ASP A 7 22.15 5.10 3.29
C ASP A 7 21.81 3.76 3.96
N ILE A 8 22.55 3.46 5.03
CA ILE A 8 22.38 2.21 5.79
C ILE A 8 20.95 2.08 6.36
N ARG A 9 20.28 3.19 6.64
CA ARG A 9 18.89 3.23 7.14
C ARG A 9 17.90 2.61 6.17
N VAL A 10 18.18 2.65 4.87
CA VAL A 10 17.34 2.00 3.84
C VAL A 10 17.24 0.49 4.04
N LYS A 11 18.24 -0.12 4.67
CA LYS A 11 18.28 -1.58 4.94
C LYS A 11 17.99 -1.92 6.39
N GLU A 12 17.68 -0.93 7.23
CA GLU A 12 17.35 -1.17 8.63
C GLU A 12 16.07 -2.00 8.74
N ALA A 13 16.10 -2.99 9.60
CA ALA A 13 14.95 -3.81 9.94
C ALA A 13 14.81 -3.88 11.46
N ARG A 14 13.58 -3.79 11.96
CA ARG A 14 13.28 -3.87 13.38
C ARG A 14 12.30 -5.01 13.65
N PRO A 15 12.42 -5.71 14.78
CA PRO A 15 11.49 -6.80 15.09
C PRO A 15 10.05 -6.29 15.16
N LEU A 16 9.13 -7.05 14.60
CA LEU A 16 7.71 -6.81 14.79
C LEU A 16 7.32 -7.26 16.18
N ILE A 17 6.60 -6.42 16.91
CA ILE A 17 6.12 -6.72 18.25
C ILE A 17 4.61 -6.92 18.15
N PHE A 18 4.15 -8.10 18.55
CA PHE A 18 2.72 -8.40 18.63
C PHE A 18 2.05 -7.40 19.59
N GLN A 19 0.94 -6.84 19.16
CA GLN A 19 0.15 -5.90 19.98
C GLN A 19 -1.20 -6.50 20.34
N LYS A 20 -1.99 -6.87 19.34
CA LYS A 20 -3.36 -7.34 19.50
C LYS A 20 -3.77 -8.23 18.37
N ALA A 21 -4.67 -9.15 18.64
CA ALA A 21 -5.36 -9.92 17.63
C ALA A 21 -6.87 -9.67 17.72
N TYR A 22 -7.54 -9.78 16.59
CA TYR A 22 -8.97 -9.59 16.47
C TYR A 22 -9.59 -10.71 15.66
N ILE A 23 -10.82 -11.07 16.00
CA ILE A 23 -11.63 -12.01 15.23
C ILE A 23 -12.90 -11.33 14.74
N ALA A 24 -13.26 -11.61 13.49
CA ALA A 24 -14.57 -11.22 12.97
C ALA A 24 -15.62 -12.22 13.46
N VAL A 25 -16.67 -11.73 14.09
CA VAL A 25 -17.75 -12.54 14.63
C VAL A 25 -19.06 -12.15 13.95
N GLU A 26 -19.73 -13.15 13.37
CA GLU A 26 -21.06 -12.98 12.80
C GLU A 26 -22.11 -13.13 13.90
N ARG A 27 -23.00 -12.17 14.03
CA ARG A 27 -24.10 -12.16 15.01
C ARG A 27 -25.42 -11.84 14.35
N ASP A 28 -26.50 -12.29 14.97
CA ASP A 28 -27.84 -11.83 14.58
C ASP A 28 -27.97 -10.34 14.87
N LYS A 29 -28.51 -9.59 13.90
CA LYS A 29 -28.73 -8.16 14.05
C LYS A 29 -29.72 -7.88 15.17
N ALA A 30 -29.40 -6.96 16.06
CA ALA A 30 -30.26 -6.60 17.17
C ALA A 30 -31.66 -6.20 16.71
N GLY A 31 -32.69 -6.82 17.29
CA GLY A 31 -34.09 -6.57 16.94
C GLY A 31 -34.62 -7.34 15.71
N SER A 32 -33.80 -8.17 15.07
CA SER A 32 -34.23 -9.07 13.99
C SER A 32 -34.66 -10.44 14.53
N ILE A 33 -35.43 -11.19 13.74
CA ILE A 33 -35.73 -12.59 14.03
C ILE A 33 -34.42 -13.38 13.89
N PRO A 34 -34.06 -14.23 14.88
CA PRO A 34 -32.83 -15.01 14.82
C PRO A 34 -32.64 -15.75 13.49
N GLY A 35 -31.46 -15.60 12.88
CA GLY A 35 -31.12 -16.22 11.60
C GLY A 35 -31.58 -15.49 10.33
N THR A 36 -32.37 -14.40 10.44
CA THR A 36 -32.92 -13.68 9.26
C THR A 36 -32.05 -12.51 8.81
N SER A 37 -31.34 -11.86 9.74
CA SER A 37 -30.45 -10.75 9.43
C SER A 37 -29.22 -10.83 10.33
N LYS A 38 -28.05 -10.80 9.71
CA LYS A 38 -26.77 -10.92 10.40
C LYS A 38 -25.94 -9.65 10.23
N GLU A 39 -25.12 -9.37 11.22
CA GLU A 39 -24.12 -8.32 11.17
C GLU A 39 -22.76 -8.85 11.60
N TRP A 40 -21.69 -8.24 11.09
CA TRP A 40 -20.34 -8.56 11.46
C TRP A 40 -19.83 -7.57 12.51
N SER A 41 -19.24 -8.10 13.57
CA SER A 41 -18.52 -7.32 14.58
C SER A 41 -17.08 -7.79 14.69
N VAL A 42 -16.20 -6.93 15.22
CA VAL A 42 -14.80 -7.26 15.45
C VAL A 42 -14.57 -7.32 16.96
N GLU A 43 -14.03 -8.43 17.43
CA GLU A 43 -13.72 -8.65 18.84
C GLU A 43 -12.22 -8.85 19.06
N GLU A 44 -11.67 -8.25 20.10
CA GLU A 44 -10.27 -8.46 20.49
C GLU A 44 -10.10 -9.84 21.13
N ILE A 45 -9.12 -10.60 20.64
CA ILE A 45 -8.71 -11.87 21.23
C ILE A 45 -7.83 -11.56 22.43
N LYS A 46 -8.36 -11.74 23.64
CA LYS A 46 -7.63 -11.47 24.89
C LYS A 46 -6.61 -12.53 25.26
N ASP A 47 -6.74 -13.72 24.72
CA ASP A 47 -5.85 -14.86 24.95
C ASP A 47 -4.92 -15.02 23.73
N GLU A 48 -3.67 -14.61 23.86
CA GLU A 48 -2.68 -14.65 22.79
C GLU A 48 -2.43 -16.08 22.25
N THR A 49 -2.66 -17.11 23.07
CA THR A 49 -2.50 -18.51 22.64
C THR A 49 -3.55 -18.92 21.59
N LYS A 50 -4.67 -18.18 21.50
CA LYS A 50 -5.74 -18.39 20.51
C LYS A 50 -5.53 -17.58 19.24
N ALA A 51 -4.50 -16.75 19.19
CA ALA A 51 -4.14 -15.94 18.01
C ALA A 51 -3.30 -16.71 16.97
N THR A 52 -3.29 -18.05 17.02
CA THR A 52 -2.44 -18.91 16.16
C THR A 52 -2.91 -19.03 14.72
N ASP A 53 -4.20 -18.77 14.44
CA ASP A 53 -4.79 -18.85 13.09
C ASP A 53 -5.02 -17.46 12.49
N ILE A 54 -4.04 -16.56 12.64
CA ILE A 54 -4.13 -15.22 12.06
C ILE A 54 -3.86 -15.29 10.56
N ASN A 55 -4.93 -15.12 9.77
CA ASN A 55 -4.85 -15.07 8.31
C ASN A 55 -4.55 -13.66 7.78
N ASN A 56 -4.76 -12.61 8.59
CA ASN A 56 -4.55 -11.22 8.20
C ASN A 56 -3.70 -10.51 9.25
N ILE A 57 -2.77 -9.68 8.76
CA ILE A 57 -1.83 -8.95 9.63
C ILE A 57 -1.93 -7.46 9.32
N LEU A 58 -2.09 -6.64 10.36
CA LEU A 58 -1.94 -5.19 10.29
C LEU A 58 -0.65 -4.80 11.00
N ILE A 59 0.28 -4.20 10.25
CA ILE A 59 1.55 -3.72 10.80
C ILE A 59 1.49 -2.20 10.92
N LYS A 60 1.63 -1.69 12.15
CA LYS A 60 1.66 -0.25 12.42
C LYS A 60 3.10 0.21 12.64
N GLY A 61 3.54 1.21 11.88
CA GLY A 61 4.87 1.81 12.00
C GLY A 61 5.38 2.37 10.68
N ASP A 62 6.66 2.73 10.64
CA ASP A 62 7.32 3.08 9.38
C ASP A 62 7.34 1.86 8.45
N ASN A 63 6.78 2.04 7.25
CA ASN A 63 6.59 0.93 6.33
C ASN A 63 7.91 0.40 5.76
N LEU A 64 8.96 1.22 5.59
CA LEU A 64 10.25 0.73 5.10
C LEU A 64 10.92 -0.21 6.11
N LEU A 65 10.88 0.14 7.40
CA LEU A 65 11.37 -0.74 8.48
C LEU A 65 10.58 -2.05 8.55
N ALA A 66 9.26 -1.97 8.40
CA ALA A 66 8.38 -3.14 8.37
C ALA A 66 8.69 -4.04 7.16
N LEU A 67 8.82 -3.45 5.95
CA LEU A 67 9.16 -4.18 4.73
C LEU A 67 10.52 -4.88 4.84
N ASN A 68 11.54 -4.21 5.36
CA ASN A 68 12.84 -4.82 5.57
C ASN A 68 12.81 -5.98 6.58
N THR A 69 11.91 -5.93 7.55
CA THR A 69 11.71 -7.04 8.50
C THR A 69 11.00 -8.21 7.82
N LEU A 70 9.93 -7.93 7.07
CA LEU A 70 9.21 -8.94 6.29
C LEU A 70 10.11 -9.60 5.27
N LYS A 71 10.95 -8.84 4.56
CA LYS A 71 11.93 -9.38 3.62
C LYS A 71 12.77 -10.48 4.25
N LYS A 72 13.35 -10.28 5.45
CA LYS A 72 14.13 -11.30 6.16
C LYS A 72 13.36 -12.59 6.42
N HIS A 73 12.05 -12.51 6.54
CA HIS A 73 11.18 -13.66 6.67
C HIS A 73 10.93 -14.33 5.31
N PHE A 74 10.51 -13.52 4.32
CA PHE A 74 10.15 -14.01 2.98
C PHE A 74 11.34 -14.55 2.18
N ASP A 75 12.56 -14.06 2.42
CA ASP A 75 13.79 -14.59 1.79
C ASP A 75 14.03 -16.08 2.08
N LYS A 76 13.46 -16.60 3.16
CA LYS A 76 13.57 -18.01 3.58
C LYS A 76 12.45 -18.87 3.00
N LEU A 77 11.44 -18.30 2.42
CA LEU A 77 10.27 -18.99 1.88
C LEU A 77 10.50 -19.39 0.42
N PRO A 78 9.92 -20.53 -0.01
CA PRO A 78 9.87 -20.86 -1.42
C PRO A 78 9.01 -19.83 -2.18
N ASP A 79 9.24 -19.70 -3.49
CA ASP A 79 8.53 -18.72 -4.33
C ASP A 79 6.99 -18.86 -4.25
N SER A 80 6.49 -20.09 -4.09
CA SER A 80 5.05 -20.37 -3.97
C SER A 80 4.38 -19.73 -2.75
N GLU A 81 5.15 -19.44 -1.71
CA GLU A 81 4.68 -18.84 -0.45
C GLU A 81 4.95 -17.32 -0.37
N LYS A 82 5.64 -16.76 -1.37
CA LYS A 82 5.83 -15.31 -1.48
C LYS A 82 4.55 -14.59 -1.86
N VAL A 83 4.57 -13.26 -1.74
CA VAL A 83 3.43 -12.40 -2.03
C VAL A 83 3.00 -12.52 -3.49
N LYS A 84 1.72 -12.72 -3.74
CA LYS A 84 1.14 -12.85 -5.09
C LYS A 84 0.59 -11.55 -5.66
N CYS A 85 0.13 -10.67 -4.78
CA CYS A 85 -0.44 -9.39 -5.18
C CYS A 85 -0.05 -8.31 -4.18
N ILE A 86 0.46 -7.21 -4.68
CA ILE A 86 0.73 -6.00 -3.91
C ILE A 86 -0.11 -4.88 -4.51
N TYR A 87 -0.82 -4.16 -3.65
CA TYR A 87 -1.49 -2.91 -4.03
C TYR A 87 -1.07 -1.82 -3.06
N ILE A 88 -0.63 -0.69 -3.60
CA ILE A 88 -0.28 0.48 -2.81
C ILE A 88 -0.96 1.73 -3.35
N ASP A 89 -1.42 2.55 -2.42
CA ASP A 89 -1.98 3.88 -2.63
C ASP A 89 -1.19 4.85 -1.74
N PRO A 90 0.00 5.30 -2.21
CA PRO A 90 0.86 6.17 -1.41
C PRO A 90 0.33 7.60 -1.41
N PRO A 91 0.73 8.45 -0.44
CA PRO A 91 0.44 9.88 -0.48
C PRO A 91 0.94 10.51 -1.80
N TYR A 92 0.06 11.23 -2.50
CA TYR A 92 0.35 11.76 -3.85
C TYR A 92 1.24 13.03 -3.85
N ASN A 93 1.70 13.48 -2.69
CA ASN A 93 2.49 14.70 -2.54
C ASN A 93 1.79 15.94 -3.13
N THR A 94 0.49 16.07 -2.86
CA THR A 94 -0.38 17.12 -3.40
C THR A 94 -0.28 18.44 -2.66
N GLY A 95 0.44 18.49 -1.53
CA GLY A 95 0.53 19.64 -0.62
C GLY A 95 -0.71 19.81 0.27
N LYS A 96 -1.64 18.85 0.27
CA LYS A 96 -2.76 18.80 1.22
C LYS A 96 -2.29 18.08 2.48
N ALA A 97 -2.27 18.80 3.61
CA ALA A 97 -1.87 18.20 4.89
C ALA A 97 -2.87 17.12 5.31
N PHE A 98 -2.44 15.87 5.27
CA PHE A 98 -3.08 14.78 6.02
C PHE A 98 -2.48 14.75 7.42
N GLU A 99 -3.29 14.57 8.47
CA GLU A 99 -2.90 14.71 9.90
C GLU A 99 -1.66 13.89 10.33
N ASN A 100 -1.18 12.95 9.50
CA ASN A 100 -0.05 12.08 9.81
C ASN A 100 0.98 11.96 8.66
N TYR A 101 0.88 12.80 7.61
CA TYR A 101 1.79 12.75 6.47
C TYR A 101 2.16 14.15 6.02
N ASP A 102 3.47 14.41 5.91
CA ASP A 102 3.99 15.59 5.24
C ASP A 102 3.86 15.40 3.72
N ASP A 103 2.75 15.88 3.16
CA ASP A 103 2.41 15.75 1.74
C ASP A 103 3.00 16.90 0.90
N ASN A 104 3.99 17.62 1.43
CA ASN A 104 4.65 18.74 0.75
C ASN A 104 6.19 18.60 0.78
N ILE A 105 6.68 17.41 0.49
CA ILE A 105 8.11 17.18 0.36
C ILE A 105 8.57 17.45 -1.07
N GLU A 106 9.85 17.75 -1.23
CA GLU A 106 10.44 17.92 -2.55
C GLU A 106 10.26 16.67 -3.39
N ALA A 107 9.93 16.83 -4.69
CA ALA A 107 9.66 15.73 -5.61
C ALA A 107 10.79 14.69 -5.66
N SER A 108 12.04 15.12 -5.60
CA SER A 108 13.21 14.23 -5.59
C SER A 108 13.26 13.35 -4.33
N THR A 109 12.92 13.93 -3.18
CA THR A 109 12.84 13.24 -1.89
C THR A 109 11.70 12.22 -1.92
N TRP A 110 10.50 12.61 -2.39
CA TRP A 110 9.37 11.70 -2.51
C TRP A 110 9.67 10.51 -3.42
N LEU A 111 10.27 10.78 -4.59
CA LEU A 111 10.68 9.72 -5.52
C LEU A 111 11.73 8.78 -4.89
N THR A 112 12.67 9.31 -4.09
CA THR A 112 13.63 8.49 -3.37
C THR A 112 12.94 7.57 -2.35
N LEU A 113 11.99 8.11 -1.59
CA LEU A 113 11.20 7.35 -0.62
C LEU A 113 10.39 6.23 -1.31
N MET A 114 9.80 6.53 -2.46
CA MET A 114 9.05 5.54 -3.24
C MET A 114 9.96 4.46 -3.80
N ARG A 115 11.11 4.82 -4.37
CA ARG A 115 12.07 3.85 -4.91
C ARG A 115 12.47 2.81 -3.87
N ASP A 116 12.82 3.25 -2.68
CA ASP A 116 13.31 2.35 -1.62
C ASP A 116 12.22 1.36 -1.20
N ARG A 117 10.97 1.84 -1.11
CA ARG A 117 9.81 1.00 -0.79
C ARG A 117 9.45 0.03 -1.90
N ILE A 118 9.40 0.51 -3.15
CA ILE A 118 9.12 -0.34 -4.31
C ILE A 118 10.19 -1.41 -4.47
N SER A 119 11.45 -1.06 -4.25
CA SER A 119 12.56 -2.03 -4.28
C SER A 119 12.41 -3.11 -3.21
N ALA A 120 12.00 -2.73 -1.98
CA ALA A 120 11.75 -3.68 -0.91
C ALA A 120 10.52 -4.57 -1.22
N LEU A 121 9.45 -4.00 -1.77
CA LEU A 121 8.24 -4.73 -2.18
C LEU A 121 8.54 -5.76 -3.27
N ARG A 122 9.40 -5.43 -4.25
CA ARG A 122 9.83 -6.38 -5.29
C ARG A 122 10.40 -7.66 -4.69
N GLU A 123 11.21 -7.55 -3.63
CA GLU A 123 11.85 -8.70 -3.00
C GLU A 123 10.87 -9.60 -2.25
N LEU A 124 9.72 -9.08 -1.83
CA LEU A 124 8.63 -9.87 -1.24
C LEU A 124 7.78 -10.59 -2.29
N LEU A 125 7.76 -10.08 -3.52
CA LEU A 125 6.88 -10.58 -4.57
C LEU A 125 7.39 -11.91 -5.12
N SER A 126 6.48 -12.83 -5.39
CA SER A 126 6.79 -14.07 -6.11
C SER A 126 7.08 -13.80 -7.58
N ASN A 127 7.72 -14.74 -8.28
CA ASN A 127 8.08 -14.61 -9.69
C ASN A 127 6.86 -14.37 -10.62
N ASN A 128 5.69 -14.85 -10.23
CA ASN A 128 4.41 -14.64 -10.93
C ASN A 128 3.46 -13.70 -10.19
N GLY A 129 3.99 -12.93 -9.25
CA GLY A 129 3.22 -11.93 -8.52
C GLY A 129 3.06 -10.63 -9.31
N VAL A 130 2.06 -9.85 -8.93
CA VAL A 130 1.71 -8.57 -9.57
C VAL A 130 1.74 -7.44 -8.54
N ILE A 131 2.23 -6.28 -8.92
CA ILE A 131 2.15 -5.05 -8.12
C ILE A 131 1.30 -4.01 -8.84
N TYR A 132 0.46 -3.31 -8.08
CA TYR A 132 -0.36 -2.19 -8.52
C TYR A 132 -0.01 -0.96 -7.69
N ILE A 133 0.21 0.16 -8.35
CA ILE A 133 0.48 1.45 -7.71
C ILE A 133 -0.55 2.47 -8.22
N GLN A 134 -1.38 2.97 -7.32
CA GLN A 134 -2.37 4.02 -7.61
C GLN A 134 -1.75 5.39 -7.35
N LEU A 135 -1.93 6.32 -8.27
CA LEU A 135 -1.41 7.70 -8.20
C LEU A 135 -2.24 8.65 -9.05
N ASP A 136 -2.04 9.94 -8.81
CA ASP A 136 -2.49 11.02 -9.70
C ASP A 136 -1.56 11.18 -10.92
N GLU A 137 -1.90 12.11 -11.84
CA GLU A 137 -1.12 12.39 -13.05
C GLU A 137 0.26 12.99 -12.76
N LYS A 138 0.47 13.61 -11.61
CA LYS A 138 1.68 14.34 -11.28
C LYS A 138 2.92 13.44 -11.24
N PHE A 139 2.79 12.25 -10.67
CA PHE A 139 3.92 11.36 -10.44
C PHE A 139 3.85 10.02 -11.18
N ILE A 140 2.72 9.68 -11.78
CA ILE A 140 2.52 8.34 -12.38
C ILE A 140 3.60 8.00 -13.44
N PHE A 141 4.00 8.96 -14.27
CA PHE A 141 5.02 8.73 -15.30
C PHE A 141 6.43 8.57 -14.73
N TYR A 142 6.74 9.29 -13.64
CA TYR A 142 8.01 9.10 -12.92
C TYR A 142 8.07 7.72 -12.27
N ILE A 143 6.98 7.28 -11.67
CA ILE A 143 6.85 5.95 -11.10
C ILE A 143 6.94 4.89 -12.20
N LYS A 144 6.34 5.11 -13.39
CA LYS A 144 6.48 4.17 -14.52
C LYS A 144 7.94 3.94 -14.89
N VAL A 145 8.73 5.01 -15.03
CA VAL A 145 10.16 4.90 -15.35
C VAL A 145 10.92 4.18 -14.23
N MET A 146 10.59 4.48 -12.99
CA MET A 146 11.17 3.81 -11.82
C MET A 146 10.82 2.32 -11.78
N MET A 147 9.58 1.96 -12.08
CA MET A 147 9.12 0.57 -12.16
C MET A 147 9.87 -0.19 -13.27
N ASP A 148 10.10 0.44 -14.41
CA ASP A 148 10.88 -0.14 -15.50
C ASP A 148 12.34 -0.42 -15.09
N ASP A 149 12.95 0.47 -14.29
CA ASP A 149 14.31 0.28 -13.75
C ASP A 149 14.36 -0.85 -12.71
N ILE A 150 13.32 -0.97 -11.88
CA ILE A 150 13.29 -1.95 -10.78
C ILE A 150 12.86 -3.34 -11.27
N PHE A 151 11.82 -3.43 -12.08
CA PHE A 151 11.19 -4.69 -12.49
C PHE A 151 11.59 -5.16 -13.90
N GLY A 152 12.11 -4.26 -14.75
CA GLY A 152 12.29 -4.47 -16.17
C GLY A 152 11.07 -4.03 -16.97
N LYS A 153 11.28 -3.26 -18.03
CA LYS A 153 10.21 -2.70 -18.87
C LYS A 153 9.34 -3.77 -19.55
N GLU A 154 9.88 -4.94 -19.77
CA GLU A 154 9.21 -6.11 -20.37
C GLU A 154 8.15 -6.72 -19.43
N ASN A 155 8.21 -6.42 -18.14
CA ASN A 155 7.25 -6.88 -17.12
C ASN A 155 6.10 -5.90 -16.90
N PHE A 156 6.05 -4.81 -17.66
CA PHE A 156 4.91 -3.91 -17.64
C PHE A 156 3.68 -4.57 -18.27
N LEU A 157 2.60 -4.69 -17.51
CA LEU A 157 1.38 -5.35 -17.96
C LEU A 157 0.38 -4.36 -18.55
N ASN A 158 -0.03 -3.36 -17.78
CA ASN A 158 -1.08 -2.44 -18.19
C ASN A 158 -1.08 -1.14 -17.39
N PHE A 159 -1.88 -0.19 -17.89
CA PHE A 159 -2.14 1.10 -17.29
C PHE A 159 -3.65 1.34 -17.25
N PHE A 160 -4.20 1.58 -16.06
CA PHE A 160 -5.62 1.81 -15.89
C PHE A 160 -5.88 3.27 -15.56
N THR A 161 -6.87 3.86 -16.18
CA THR A 161 -7.40 5.17 -15.84
C THR A 161 -8.72 4.98 -15.10
N ILE A 162 -8.80 5.50 -13.89
CA ILE A 162 -9.98 5.42 -13.03
C ILE A 162 -10.65 6.78 -13.00
N LYS A 163 -11.89 6.86 -13.44
CA LYS A 163 -12.69 8.06 -13.31
C LYS A 163 -13.09 8.25 -11.84
N THR A 164 -12.66 9.34 -11.22
CA THR A 164 -12.91 9.63 -9.80
C THR A 164 -14.10 10.55 -9.58
N SER A 165 -14.43 11.39 -10.56
CA SER A 165 -15.57 12.31 -10.44
C SER A 165 -16.14 12.75 -11.78
N ASP A 166 -17.37 13.25 -11.77
CA ASP A 166 -17.97 13.94 -12.89
C ASP A 166 -17.82 15.46 -12.74
N PRO A 167 -17.50 16.19 -13.82
CA PRO A 167 -17.52 17.64 -13.80
C PRO A 167 -18.94 18.12 -13.53
N SER A 168 -19.15 18.84 -12.43
CA SER A 168 -20.46 19.39 -12.05
C SER A 168 -20.36 20.78 -11.45
N GLY A 169 -21.29 21.67 -11.76
CA GLY A 169 -21.44 22.97 -11.13
C GLY A 169 -20.23 23.89 -11.24
N PHE A 170 -19.78 24.46 -10.13
CA PHE A 170 -18.68 25.42 -10.07
C PHE A 170 -17.32 24.92 -10.58
N LYS A 171 -17.12 23.61 -10.67
CA LYS A 171 -15.87 23.02 -11.18
C LYS A 171 -15.67 23.29 -12.68
N THR A 172 -16.72 23.58 -13.41
CA THR A 172 -16.67 23.93 -14.84
C THR A 172 -16.26 25.36 -15.12
N VAL A 173 -16.18 26.21 -14.09
CA VAL A 173 -15.80 27.63 -14.20
C VAL A 173 -14.29 27.83 -14.07
N ASN A 174 -13.55 26.79 -13.72
CA ASN A 174 -12.11 26.87 -13.57
C ASN A 174 -11.44 26.88 -14.96
N PRO A 175 -10.52 27.83 -15.25
CA PRO A 175 -9.87 27.95 -16.56
C PRO A 175 -8.87 26.81 -16.87
N SER A 176 -8.56 25.95 -15.90
CA SER A 176 -7.70 24.77 -16.09
C SER A 176 -8.52 23.54 -16.44
N PRO A 177 -7.94 22.57 -17.17
CA PRO A 177 -8.55 21.25 -17.36
C PRO A 177 -8.95 20.66 -16.01
N TYR A 178 -10.14 20.05 -15.97
CA TYR A 178 -10.64 19.39 -14.78
C TYR A 178 -10.01 18.00 -14.63
N ASP A 179 -9.28 17.82 -13.54
CA ASP A 179 -8.75 16.52 -13.20
C ASP A 179 -9.85 15.66 -12.55
N ALA A 180 -10.22 14.59 -13.26
CA ALA A 180 -11.30 13.67 -12.89
C ALA A 180 -10.83 12.22 -12.90
N ALA A 181 -9.52 11.99 -12.90
CA ALA A 181 -8.97 10.66 -13.04
C ALA A 181 -7.84 10.41 -12.04
N GLU A 182 -7.74 9.17 -11.63
CA GLU A 182 -6.56 8.57 -11.01
C GLU A 182 -6.06 7.42 -11.89
N TYR A 183 -4.85 6.99 -11.63
CA TYR A 183 -4.18 6.03 -12.49
C TYR A 183 -3.63 4.86 -11.64
N ILE A 184 -3.73 3.65 -12.18
CA ILE A 184 -3.06 2.46 -11.63
C ILE A 184 -2.09 1.92 -12.66
N ILE A 185 -0.89 1.72 -12.24
CA ILE A 185 0.16 1.06 -13.01
C ILE A 185 0.52 -0.28 -12.36
#